data_850e6014e6f73e9643a2db9e2bdc0973
#
_entry.id   850e6014e6f73e9643a2db9e2bdc0973
#
_cell.length_a   1.000
_cell.length_b   1.000
_cell.length_c   1.000
_cell.angle_alpha   90.00
_cell.angle_beta   90.00
_cell.angle_gamma   90.00
#
_symmetry.space_group_name_H-M   'P 1'
#
loop_
_entity.id
_entity.type
_entity.pdbx_description
1 polymer ?
#
loop_
_entity_poly.entity_id
_entity_poly.type
_entity_poly.pdbx_seq_one_letter_code
_entity_poly.pdbx_strand_id
1 'polypeptide(L)'
;ADADAAWGNAVNIPLTINKGSEASANAKVLWDDDNLYVYATIKDAVLDKTGAQTHEQDSLEVFIDEDNGKTASYGEDDKQYRINYNNEQSFNGKKCLAENVKSATKTIDGGYAVEAALKWTDIKPANGAKIGREFQINDAKGGKRIGTLSWYDETGMGWSGSNVYGTVELTGKTGSNGGGSSVNPGISDTKPDVKPDGKQDATIETKPDESTVETSRVEITDR
;
A
#
# COMPACT_ATOMS: atom_id res chain seq x y z
N ALA A 1 -14.19 3.44 2.39
CA ALA A 1 -13.09 2.67 2.96
C ALA A 1 -12.93 3.02 4.43
N ASP A 2 -13.29 2.13 5.32
CA ASP A 2 -12.97 2.20 6.74
C ASP A 2 -11.80 1.23 6.95
N ALA A 3 -10.73 1.69 7.61
CA ALA A 3 -9.61 0.81 7.91
C ALA A 3 -10.08 -0.36 8.78
N ASP A 4 -9.96 -1.57 8.30
CA ASP A 4 -10.23 -2.76 9.08
C ASP A 4 -9.08 -3.10 10.06
N ALA A 5 -9.24 -4.16 10.85
CA ALA A 5 -8.25 -4.54 11.84
C ALA A 5 -6.89 -4.94 11.23
N ALA A 6 -6.86 -5.37 9.97
CA ALA A 6 -5.62 -5.78 9.28
C ALA A 6 -4.64 -4.60 9.14
N TRP A 7 -5.17 -3.41 8.90
CA TRP A 7 -4.36 -2.19 8.76
C TRP A 7 -3.71 -1.70 10.07
N GLY A 8 -4.16 -2.22 11.22
CA GLY A 8 -3.59 -1.86 12.53
C GLY A 8 -2.10 -2.19 12.65
N ASN A 9 -1.64 -3.23 11.97
CA ASN A 9 -0.25 -3.70 12.00
C ASN A 9 0.58 -3.26 10.78
N ALA A 10 -0.02 -2.61 9.80
CA ALA A 10 0.70 -2.15 8.61
C ALA A 10 1.59 -0.95 8.91
N VAL A 11 2.77 -0.91 8.27
CA VAL A 11 3.69 0.24 8.39
C VAL A 11 3.04 1.48 7.81
N ASN A 12 3.15 2.59 8.54
CA ASN A 12 2.68 3.89 8.07
C ASN A 12 3.76 4.55 7.21
N ILE A 13 3.39 4.96 6.01
CA ILE A 13 4.27 5.58 5.01
C ILE A 13 3.80 7.03 4.83
N PRO A 14 4.46 8.01 5.49
CA PRO A 14 4.13 9.41 5.29
C PRO A 14 4.63 9.88 3.92
N LEU A 15 3.80 10.62 3.19
CA LEU A 15 4.21 11.32 1.98
C LEU A 15 4.75 12.69 2.39
N THR A 16 6.03 12.95 2.16
CA THR A 16 6.72 14.13 2.70
C THR A 16 7.34 15.05 1.65
N ILE A 17 7.46 14.59 0.41
CA ILE A 17 8.00 15.38 -0.70
C ILE A 17 6.87 16.24 -1.26
N ASN A 18 6.81 17.49 -0.83
CA ASN A 18 5.73 18.42 -1.17
C ASN A 18 6.16 19.41 -2.25
N LYS A 19 5.38 19.46 -3.33
CA LYS A 19 5.55 20.39 -4.46
C LYS A 19 4.31 21.25 -4.64
N GLY A 20 4.05 22.14 -3.68
CA GLY A 20 2.97 23.11 -3.74
C GLY A 20 1.61 22.58 -3.29
N SER A 21 1.52 21.35 -2.78
CA SER A 21 0.28 20.78 -2.25
C SER A 21 -0.09 21.43 -0.90
N GLU A 22 -1.37 21.67 -0.70
CA GLU A 22 -1.98 22.06 0.58
C GLU A 22 -2.41 20.82 1.40
N ALA A 23 -2.40 19.62 0.77
CA ALA A 23 -2.77 18.36 1.39
C ALA A 23 -1.66 17.74 2.25
N SER A 24 -2.04 16.77 3.08
CA SER A 24 -1.13 15.84 3.74
C SER A 24 -1.64 14.41 3.63
N ALA A 25 -0.76 13.42 3.54
CA ALA A 25 -1.17 12.05 3.31
C ALA A 25 -0.25 11.04 4.00
N ASN A 26 -0.86 9.90 4.34
CA ASN A 26 -0.17 8.70 4.78
C ASN A 26 -0.74 7.51 4.01
N ALA A 27 0.13 6.60 3.62
CA ALA A 27 -0.24 5.32 3.02
C ALA A 27 0.17 4.16 3.92
N LYS A 28 -0.49 3.04 3.75
CA LYS A 28 -0.18 1.75 4.36
C LYS A 28 -0.24 0.68 3.29
N VAL A 29 0.55 -0.38 3.48
CA VAL A 29 0.66 -1.46 2.52
C VAL A 29 0.67 -2.80 3.21
N LEU A 30 -0.06 -3.72 2.62
CA LEU A 30 -0.04 -5.14 2.92
C LEU A 30 0.05 -5.93 1.61
N TRP A 31 0.32 -7.21 1.68
CA TRP A 31 0.36 -8.07 0.50
C TRP A 31 -0.03 -9.51 0.84
N ASP A 32 -0.48 -10.24 -0.17
CA ASP A 32 -0.66 -11.69 -0.16
C ASP A 32 -0.20 -12.29 -1.50
N ASP A 33 -0.55 -13.54 -1.77
CA ASP A 33 -0.15 -14.23 -3.01
C ASP A 33 -0.79 -13.64 -4.27
N ASP A 34 -1.92 -12.96 -4.13
CA ASP A 34 -2.72 -12.48 -5.24
C ASP A 34 -2.59 -10.98 -5.46
N ASN A 35 -2.43 -10.19 -4.37
CA ASN A 35 -2.53 -8.74 -4.44
C ASN A 35 -1.52 -8.01 -3.56
N LEU A 36 -1.21 -6.79 -3.98
CA LEU A 36 -0.71 -5.73 -3.15
C LEU A 36 -1.90 -4.88 -2.69
N TYR A 37 -2.02 -4.67 -1.39
CA TYR A 37 -3.08 -3.85 -0.79
C TYR A 37 -2.53 -2.50 -0.37
N VAL A 38 -3.29 -1.46 -0.64
CA VAL A 38 -2.98 -0.08 -0.28
C VAL A 38 -4.15 0.51 0.48
N TYR A 39 -3.85 1.16 1.59
CA TYR A 39 -4.78 2.05 2.27
C TYR A 39 -4.12 3.41 2.45
N ALA A 40 -4.77 4.47 1.99
CA ALA A 40 -4.26 5.82 2.13
C ALA A 40 -5.32 6.73 2.76
N THR A 41 -4.88 7.62 3.64
CA THR A 41 -5.68 8.71 4.18
C THR A 41 -5.06 10.03 3.73
N ILE A 42 -5.88 10.86 3.12
CA ILE A 42 -5.50 12.16 2.59
C ILE A 42 -6.32 13.22 3.34
N LYS A 43 -5.63 14.16 3.96
CA LYS A 43 -6.24 15.37 4.53
C LYS A 43 -6.14 16.47 3.51
N ASP A 44 -7.28 16.95 3.08
CA ASP A 44 -7.46 18.01 2.11
C ASP A 44 -8.78 18.71 2.37
N ALA A 45 -8.73 20.00 2.57
CA ALA A 45 -9.91 20.80 2.90
C ALA A 45 -10.83 21.08 1.70
N VAL A 46 -10.33 20.91 0.47
CA VAL A 46 -11.04 21.20 -0.77
C VAL A 46 -10.89 20.00 -1.71
N LEU A 47 -11.97 19.25 -1.91
CA LEU A 47 -11.96 18.12 -2.84
C LEU A 47 -12.48 18.58 -4.21
N ASP A 48 -11.63 18.49 -5.24
CA ASP A 48 -11.92 18.93 -6.61
C ASP A 48 -11.60 17.85 -7.65
N LYS A 49 -12.59 17.49 -8.46
CA LYS A 49 -12.43 16.61 -9.62
C LYS A 49 -12.93 17.25 -10.91
N THR A 50 -13.06 18.56 -10.94
CA THR A 50 -13.56 19.30 -12.10
C THR A 50 -12.52 19.51 -13.19
N GLY A 51 -11.24 19.15 -12.92
CA GLY A 51 -10.17 19.17 -13.91
C GLY A 51 -10.46 18.25 -15.10
N ALA A 52 -10.12 18.71 -16.30
CA ALA A 52 -10.38 17.98 -17.53
C ALA A 52 -9.49 16.73 -17.69
N GLN A 53 -8.29 16.78 -17.12
CA GLN A 53 -7.36 15.65 -17.10
C GLN A 53 -7.41 14.95 -15.75
N THR A 54 -7.25 13.63 -15.73
CA THR A 54 -7.36 12.86 -14.48
C THR A 54 -6.30 13.20 -13.44
N HIS A 55 -5.12 13.70 -13.85
CA HIS A 55 -4.08 14.19 -12.97
C HIS A 55 -4.33 15.62 -12.44
N GLU A 56 -5.36 16.31 -12.94
CA GLU A 56 -5.82 17.61 -12.45
C GLU A 56 -6.95 17.48 -11.42
N GLN A 57 -7.17 16.26 -10.92
CA GLN A 57 -8.20 15.92 -9.93
C GLN A 57 -7.54 15.42 -8.65
N ASP A 58 -8.19 15.67 -7.49
CA ASP A 58 -7.74 15.09 -6.23
C ASP A 58 -7.74 13.58 -6.29
N SER A 59 -6.55 13.00 -6.25
CA SER A 59 -6.37 11.57 -6.45
C SER A 59 -5.12 11.04 -5.79
N LEU A 60 -5.19 9.76 -5.41
CA LEU A 60 -4.03 8.93 -5.09
C LEU A 60 -3.52 8.29 -6.38
N GLU A 61 -2.22 8.37 -6.61
CA GLU A 61 -1.51 7.56 -7.58
C GLU A 61 -0.66 6.51 -6.87
N VAL A 62 -0.77 5.27 -7.32
CA VAL A 62 0.05 4.15 -6.86
C VAL A 62 0.87 3.67 -8.04
N PHE A 63 2.17 3.76 -7.91
CA PHE A 63 3.11 3.29 -8.93
C PHE A 63 3.77 1.99 -8.45
N ILE A 64 3.93 1.05 -9.34
CA ILE A 64 4.52 -0.26 -9.08
C ILE A 64 5.45 -0.65 -10.22
N ASP A 65 6.62 -1.13 -9.88
CA ASP A 65 7.61 -1.80 -10.72
C ASP A 65 7.83 -3.17 -10.07
N GLU A 66 7.15 -4.20 -10.60
CA GLU A 66 7.07 -5.50 -9.92
C GLU A 66 8.42 -6.24 -9.88
N ASP A 67 9.27 -6.07 -10.87
CA ASP A 67 10.59 -6.71 -10.94
C ASP A 67 11.72 -5.85 -10.34
N ASN A 68 11.40 -4.61 -9.89
CA ASN A 68 12.34 -3.61 -9.41
C ASN A 68 13.44 -3.28 -10.43
N GLY A 69 13.11 -3.27 -11.71
CA GLY A 69 14.01 -3.04 -12.83
C GLY A 69 14.53 -1.62 -12.93
N LYS A 70 13.83 -0.64 -12.36
CA LYS A 70 14.21 0.77 -12.27
C LYS A 70 14.57 1.38 -13.63
N THR A 71 13.70 1.21 -14.59
CA THR A 71 13.94 1.64 -15.97
C THR A 71 13.53 3.11 -16.20
N ALA A 72 14.24 3.80 -17.11
CA ALA A 72 13.99 5.21 -17.44
C ALA A 72 12.67 5.43 -18.23
N SER A 73 12.05 4.36 -18.70
CA SER A 73 10.73 4.35 -19.32
C SER A 73 10.00 3.10 -18.88
N TYR A 74 8.67 3.13 -18.85
CA TYR A 74 7.86 1.98 -18.42
C TYR A 74 8.18 0.71 -19.18
N GLY A 75 8.52 -0.35 -18.44
CA GLY A 75 8.64 -1.72 -18.89
C GLY A 75 7.28 -2.42 -19.04
N GLU A 76 7.31 -3.74 -19.07
CA GLU A 76 6.08 -4.56 -19.21
C GLU A 76 5.28 -4.63 -17.89
N ASP A 77 5.97 -4.57 -16.78
CA ASP A 77 5.47 -4.76 -15.42
C ASP A 77 5.23 -3.45 -14.66
N ASP A 78 5.67 -2.31 -15.21
CA ASP A 78 5.45 -0.99 -14.62
C ASP A 78 3.99 -0.56 -14.71
N LYS A 79 3.45 -0.05 -13.62
CA LYS A 79 2.04 0.34 -13.49
C LYS A 79 1.86 1.64 -12.74
N GLN A 80 0.92 2.46 -13.20
CA GLN A 80 0.41 3.63 -12.49
C GLN A 80 -1.11 3.55 -12.41
N TYR A 81 -1.61 3.27 -11.21
CA TYR A 81 -3.02 3.35 -10.88
C TYR A 81 -3.33 4.71 -10.28
N ARG A 82 -4.28 5.45 -10.86
CA ARG A 82 -4.79 6.69 -10.28
C ARG A 82 -6.24 6.48 -9.87
N ILE A 83 -6.56 6.84 -8.64
CA ILE A 83 -7.90 6.70 -8.02
C ILE A 83 -8.27 8.03 -7.39
N ASN A 84 -9.28 8.71 -7.91
CA ASN A 84 -9.73 9.98 -7.33
C ASN A 84 -10.65 9.74 -6.11
N TYR A 85 -10.95 10.79 -5.36
CA TYR A 85 -11.75 10.69 -4.14
C TYR A 85 -13.18 10.17 -4.37
N ASN A 86 -13.66 10.15 -5.61
CA ASN A 86 -14.96 9.61 -6.02
C ASN A 86 -14.86 8.19 -6.61
N ASN A 87 -13.71 7.52 -6.43
CA ASN A 87 -13.41 6.19 -6.94
C ASN A 87 -13.41 6.05 -8.48
N GLU A 88 -13.23 7.14 -9.20
CA GLU A 88 -12.98 7.09 -10.65
C GLU A 88 -11.50 6.75 -10.87
N GLN A 89 -11.24 5.83 -11.79
CA GLN A 89 -9.92 5.24 -11.99
C GLN A 89 -9.34 5.64 -13.35
N SER A 90 -8.02 5.78 -13.43
CA SER A 90 -7.27 5.84 -14.69
C SER A 90 -5.95 5.10 -14.57
N PHE A 91 -5.41 4.68 -15.71
CA PHE A 91 -4.35 3.69 -15.79
C PHE A 91 -3.25 4.11 -16.76
N ASN A 92 -1.99 3.79 -16.42
CA ASN A 92 -0.84 3.88 -17.30
C ASN A 92 0.07 2.66 -17.07
N GLY A 93 0.56 2.05 -18.15
CA GLY A 93 1.32 0.81 -18.13
C GLY A 93 0.59 -0.31 -18.87
N LYS A 94 1.34 -1.22 -19.49
CA LYS A 94 0.78 -2.26 -20.39
C LYS A 94 -0.16 -3.23 -19.68
N LYS A 95 0.13 -3.57 -18.43
CA LYS A 95 -0.67 -4.47 -17.60
C LYS A 95 -1.43 -3.75 -16.49
N CYS A 96 -1.43 -2.42 -16.52
CA CYS A 96 -2.23 -1.59 -15.62
C CYS A 96 -3.67 -1.50 -16.15
N LEU A 97 -4.50 -2.47 -15.80
CA LEU A 97 -5.84 -2.66 -16.34
C LEU A 97 -6.90 -2.60 -15.25
N ALA A 98 -8.12 -2.20 -15.60
CA ALA A 98 -9.24 -2.10 -14.65
C ALA A 98 -9.57 -3.45 -13.96
N GLU A 99 -9.35 -4.57 -14.63
CA GLU A 99 -9.56 -5.92 -14.10
C GLU A 99 -8.52 -6.33 -13.04
N ASN A 100 -7.39 -5.62 -12.99
CA ASN A 100 -6.30 -5.85 -12.04
C ASN A 100 -6.38 -4.97 -10.79
N VAL A 101 -7.43 -4.17 -10.64
CA VAL A 101 -7.63 -3.31 -9.47
C VAL A 101 -9.05 -3.39 -8.94
N LYS A 102 -9.17 -3.51 -7.63
CA LYS A 102 -10.42 -3.25 -6.90
C LYS A 102 -10.14 -2.11 -5.94
N SER A 103 -10.98 -1.09 -5.95
CA SER A 103 -10.82 0.05 -5.04
C SER A 103 -12.14 0.53 -4.47
N ALA A 104 -12.03 1.19 -3.33
CA ALA A 104 -13.09 1.91 -2.69
C ALA A 104 -12.56 3.22 -2.12
N THR A 105 -13.37 4.25 -2.13
CA THR A 105 -13.05 5.54 -1.52
C THR A 105 -14.15 5.96 -0.56
N LYS A 106 -13.78 6.77 0.41
CA LYS A 106 -14.70 7.35 1.37
C LYS A 106 -14.26 8.77 1.72
N THR A 107 -15.16 9.73 1.60
CA THR A 107 -14.95 11.05 2.18
C THR A 107 -14.99 10.95 3.71
N ILE A 108 -14.00 11.52 4.35
CA ILE A 108 -13.82 11.57 5.81
C ILE A 108 -13.74 13.03 6.25
N ASP A 109 -13.74 13.28 7.55
CA ASP A 109 -13.59 14.64 8.06
C ASP A 109 -12.27 15.27 7.63
N GLY A 110 -12.36 16.36 6.87
CA GLY A 110 -11.22 17.09 6.33
C GLY A 110 -10.45 16.37 5.23
N GLY A 111 -11.09 15.46 4.43
CA GLY A 111 -10.41 14.79 3.33
C GLY A 111 -11.08 13.51 2.85
N TYR A 112 -10.28 12.54 2.45
CA TYR A 112 -10.76 11.25 1.95
C TYR A 112 -9.81 10.10 2.28
N ALA A 113 -10.33 8.88 2.21
CA ALA A 113 -9.58 7.64 2.29
C ALA A 113 -9.73 6.84 0.99
N VAL A 114 -8.68 6.13 0.62
CA VAL A 114 -8.65 5.20 -0.51
C VAL A 114 -8.18 3.86 -0.02
N GLU A 115 -8.86 2.80 -0.42
CA GLU A 115 -8.41 1.42 -0.24
C GLU A 115 -8.38 0.73 -1.61
N ALA A 116 -7.31 0.00 -1.90
CA ALA A 116 -7.16 -0.69 -3.18
C ALA A 116 -6.47 -2.04 -3.00
N ALA A 117 -6.92 -3.02 -3.78
CA ALA A 117 -6.25 -4.29 -4.02
C ALA A 117 -5.76 -4.30 -5.47
N LEU A 118 -4.46 -4.43 -5.66
CA LEU A 118 -3.75 -4.36 -6.93
C LEU A 118 -3.16 -5.74 -7.22
N LYS A 119 -3.69 -6.42 -8.25
CA LYS A 119 -3.30 -7.78 -8.58
C LYS A 119 -1.86 -7.85 -9.10
N TRP A 120 -1.08 -8.81 -8.58
CA TRP A 120 0.21 -9.16 -9.16
C TRP A 120 0.02 -9.73 -10.58
N THR A 121 0.85 -9.31 -11.52
CA THR A 121 0.75 -9.76 -12.92
C THR A 121 2.04 -10.36 -13.44
N ASP A 122 3.17 -10.06 -12.85
CA ASP A 122 4.49 -10.42 -13.36
C ASP A 122 5.32 -11.24 -12.39
N ILE A 123 5.18 -11.00 -11.09
CA ILE A 123 5.90 -11.75 -10.08
C ILE A 123 4.99 -12.70 -9.28
N LYS A 124 5.62 -13.71 -8.68
CA LYS A 124 5.05 -14.46 -7.55
C LYS A 124 5.64 -13.84 -6.28
N PRO A 125 4.84 -13.10 -5.50
CA PRO A 125 5.36 -12.43 -4.33
C PRO A 125 5.83 -13.44 -3.28
N ALA A 126 6.96 -13.14 -2.64
CA ALA A 126 7.53 -13.97 -1.58
C ALA A 126 8.27 -13.09 -0.58
N ASN A 127 8.48 -13.58 0.65
CA ASN A 127 9.35 -12.89 1.60
C ASN A 127 10.74 -12.68 0.98
N GLY A 128 11.27 -11.45 1.10
CA GLY A 128 12.54 -11.03 0.54
C GLY A 128 12.46 -10.54 -0.91
N ALA A 129 11.31 -10.66 -1.59
CA ALA A 129 11.14 -10.07 -2.91
C ALA A 129 11.16 -8.54 -2.81
N LYS A 130 11.89 -7.90 -3.72
CA LYS A 130 11.98 -6.44 -3.83
C LYS A 130 11.17 -5.96 -5.00
N ILE A 131 10.39 -4.90 -4.79
CA ILE A 131 9.63 -4.21 -5.82
C ILE A 131 9.95 -2.72 -5.82
N GLY A 132 9.88 -2.07 -6.97
CA GLY A 132 9.89 -0.62 -7.08
C GLY A 132 8.52 -0.04 -6.77
N ARG A 133 8.48 1.08 -6.06
CA ARG A 133 7.23 1.67 -5.65
C ARG A 133 7.28 3.15 -5.44
N GLU A 134 6.16 3.83 -5.71
CA GLU A 134 5.95 5.24 -5.39
C GLU A 134 4.47 5.49 -5.06
N PHE A 135 4.21 6.51 -4.25
CA PHE A 135 2.92 7.11 -3.99
C PHE A 135 2.94 8.58 -4.31
N GLN A 136 1.95 9.05 -5.04
CA GLN A 136 1.74 10.47 -5.24
C GLN A 136 0.29 10.85 -4.97
N ILE A 137 0.08 11.98 -4.32
CA ILE A 137 -1.20 12.68 -4.29
C ILE A 137 -1.16 13.79 -5.33
N ASN A 138 -2.19 13.89 -6.15
CA ASN A 138 -2.50 15.10 -6.89
C ASN A 138 -3.46 15.92 -6.03
N ASP A 139 -3.10 17.15 -5.76
CA ASP A 139 -3.89 18.13 -5.02
C ASP A 139 -4.44 19.14 -6.03
N ALA A 140 -5.77 19.24 -6.09
CA ALA A 140 -6.50 20.01 -7.12
C ALA A 140 -7.38 21.08 -6.52
N LYS A 141 -7.49 22.20 -7.24
CA LYS A 141 -8.37 23.32 -6.85
C LYS A 141 -8.73 24.17 -8.07
N GLY A 142 -10.03 24.41 -8.25
CA GLY A 142 -10.53 25.21 -9.37
C GLY A 142 -10.29 24.54 -10.73
N GLY A 143 -10.38 23.21 -10.79
CA GLY A 143 -10.23 22.43 -12.01
C GLY A 143 -8.80 22.27 -12.49
N LYS A 144 -7.81 22.47 -11.63
CA LYS A 144 -6.38 22.31 -11.95
C LYS A 144 -5.62 21.70 -10.78
N ARG A 145 -4.61 20.93 -11.08
CA ARG A 145 -3.64 20.49 -10.08
C ARG A 145 -2.83 21.69 -9.57
N ILE A 146 -2.90 21.96 -8.27
CA ILE A 146 -2.14 23.02 -7.60
C ILE A 146 -0.79 22.51 -7.09
N GLY A 147 -0.67 21.22 -6.79
CA GLY A 147 0.54 20.62 -6.28
C GLY A 147 0.51 19.09 -6.28
N THR A 148 1.64 18.50 -5.87
CA THR A 148 1.78 17.07 -5.61
C THR A 148 2.44 16.84 -4.26
N LEU A 149 2.11 15.68 -3.68
CA LEU A 149 2.74 15.19 -2.48
C LEU A 149 3.21 13.75 -2.75
N SER A 150 4.50 13.48 -2.63
CA SER A 150 5.10 12.20 -3.00
C SER A 150 5.80 11.55 -1.81
N TRP A 151 6.01 10.22 -1.90
CA TRP A 151 6.73 9.47 -0.90
C TRP A 151 8.25 9.51 -1.16
N TYR A 152 8.72 9.15 -2.36
CA TYR A 152 10.13 8.96 -2.69
C TYR A 152 10.58 9.79 -3.91
N ASP A 153 9.75 9.93 -4.95
CA ASP A 153 10.11 10.65 -6.18
C ASP A 153 10.22 12.17 -5.97
N GLU A 154 11.46 12.66 -5.93
CA GLU A 154 11.75 14.09 -5.89
C GLU A 154 11.63 14.79 -7.25
N THR A 155 11.53 14.04 -8.34
CA THR A 155 11.50 14.60 -9.70
C THR A 155 10.10 14.91 -10.19
N GLY A 156 9.11 14.11 -9.78
CA GLY A 156 7.74 14.11 -10.30
C GLY A 156 7.63 13.40 -11.65
N MET A 157 8.62 12.58 -12.01
CA MET A 157 8.70 11.87 -13.29
C MET A 157 8.24 10.40 -13.21
N GLY A 158 7.73 9.96 -12.06
CA GLY A 158 7.25 8.59 -11.86
C GLY A 158 6.24 8.10 -12.90
N TRP A 159 5.50 9.01 -13.54
CA TRP A 159 4.57 8.70 -14.62
C TRP A 159 5.24 8.23 -15.94
N SER A 160 6.54 8.43 -16.10
CA SER A 160 7.27 8.11 -17.34
C SER A 160 8.29 6.99 -17.18
N GLY A 161 8.78 6.73 -15.97
CA GLY A 161 9.76 5.67 -15.72
C GLY A 161 9.85 5.30 -14.25
N SER A 162 10.24 4.07 -13.97
CA SER A 162 10.33 3.52 -12.62
C SER A 162 11.68 3.78 -11.92
N ASN A 163 12.66 4.36 -12.61
CA ASN A 163 13.99 4.66 -12.06
C ASN A 163 13.98 5.66 -10.89
N VAL A 164 12.87 6.35 -10.68
CA VAL A 164 12.67 7.31 -9.58
C VAL A 164 11.85 6.73 -8.41
N TYR A 165 11.43 5.46 -8.47
CA TYR A 165 10.69 4.83 -7.38
C TYR A 165 11.60 4.41 -6.22
N GLY A 166 11.10 4.41 -5.01
CA GLY A 166 11.71 3.73 -3.87
C GLY A 166 11.70 2.21 -4.05
N THR A 167 12.54 1.50 -3.30
CA THR A 167 12.50 0.04 -3.22
C THR A 167 11.88 -0.38 -1.90
N VAL A 168 10.97 -1.34 -1.95
CA VAL A 168 10.39 -1.98 -0.77
C VAL A 168 10.61 -3.49 -0.83
N GLU A 169 10.80 -4.11 0.32
CA GLU A 169 10.94 -5.55 0.47
C GLU A 169 9.65 -6.14 1.04
N LEU A 170 9.15 -7.20 0.43
CA LEU A 170 7.98 -7.93 0.89
C LEU A 170 8.38 -8.83 2.06
N THR A 171 7.74 -8.66 3.21
CA THR A 171 8.05 -9.43 4.43
C THR A 171 6.80 -9.88 5.17
N GLY A 172 6.96 -10.72 6.20
CA GLY A 172 5.92 -11.02 7.18
C GLY A 172 4.96 -12.15 6.80
N LYS A 173 5.12 -12.80 5.64
CA LYS A 173 4.35 -14.00 5.32
C LYS A 173 4.86 -15.17 6.15
N THR A 174 4.04 -15.67 7.07
CA THR A 174 4.35 -16.89 7.82
C THR A 174 4.22 -18.07 6.88
N GLY A 175 5.34 -18.75 6.61
CA GLY A 175 5.38 -19.86 5.67
C GLY A 175 4.50 -21.01 6.14
N SER A 176 3.58 -21.45 5.31
CA SER A 176 2.97 -22.78 5.38
C SER A 176 3.99 -23.80 4.87
N ASN A 177 5.02 -24.09 5.69
CA ASN A 177 5.88 -25.23 5.49
C ASN A 177 6.02 -25.96 6.80
N GLY A 178 5.63 -27.21 6.80
CA GLY A 178 5.78 -28.12 7.92
C GLY A 178 7.23 -28.18 8.40
N GLY A 179 7.41 -27.93 9.68
CA GLY A 179 8.62 -28.30 10.43
C GLY A 179 9.58 -27.14 10.71
N GLY A 180 9.47 -26.56 11.89
CA GLY A 180 10.64 -26.07 12.61
C GLY A 180 10.83 -24.57 12.73
N SER A 181 10.62 -24.13 13.95
CA SER A 181 11.29 -23.00 14.64
C SER A 181 10.81 -21.58 14.29
N SER A 182 9.91 -21.14 15.10
CA SER A 182 9.69 -19.72 15.44
C SER A 182 11.02 -19.08 15.84
N VAL A 183 11.52 -18.15 15.03
CA VAL A 183 12.51 -17.18 15.48
C VAL A 183 11.85 -15.81 15.49
N ASN A 184 11.47 -15.43 16.67
CA ASN A 184 11.13 -14.06 17.06
C ASN A 184 12.43 -13.24 16.98
N PRO A 185 12.54 -12.12 16.26
CA PRO A 185 13.68 -11.23 16.40
C PRO A 185 13.55 -10.48 17.73
N GLY A 186 14.38 -10.94 18.66
CA GLY A 186 14.29 -10.65 20.04
C GLY A 186 14.69 -9.26 20.46
N ILE A 187 14.13 -8.93 21.60
CA ILE A 187 14.82 -8.15 22.61
C ILE A 187 15.22 -9.16 23.68
N SER A 188 16.52 -9.32 23.87
CA SER A 188 17.14 -10.05 24.95
C SER A 188 16.93 -9.27 26.26
N ASP A 189 16.28 -9.88 27.23
CA ASP A 189 16.67 -9.69 28.63
C ASP A 189 16.31 -10.92 29.47
N THR A 190 17.24 -11.25 30.34
CA THR A 190 17.47 -12.49 31.05
C THR A 190 16.66 -12.60 32.34
N LYS A 191 15.99 -13.79 32.50
CA LYS A 191 15.86 -14.67 33.69
C LYS A 191 15.04 -14.24 34.93
N PRO A 192 14.58 -15.20 35.82
CA PRO A 192 14.45 -16.67 35.70
C PRO A 192 13.08 -17.29 36.14
N ASP A 193 12.96 -18.58 35.87
CA ASP A 193 12.04 -19.63 36.29
C ASP A 193 11.11 -19.44 37.51
N VAL A 194 9.83 -19.85 37.33
CA VAL A 194 9.07 -20.72 38.26
C VAL A 194 7.92 -21.42 37.49
N LYS A 195 7.85 -22.75 37.59
CA LYS A 195 6.75 -23.67 37.25
C LYS A 195 6.14 -24.17 38.59
N PRO A 196 5.05 -24.93 38.68
CA PRO A 196 3.93 -25.27 37.80
C PRO A 196 2.51 -25.28 38.50
N ASP A 197 1.54 -25.94 37.81
CA ASP A 197 0.25 -26.53 38.22
C ASP A 197 -0.99 -25.66 37.99
N GLY A 198 -2.02 -26.10 37.29
CA GLY A 198 -2.68 -27.34 37.08
C GLY A 198 -4.17 -27.13 36.80
N LYS A 199 -4.71 -27.87 35.83
CA LYS A 199 -6.11 -28.36 35.65
C LYS A 199 -7.23 -27.45 35.13
N GLN A 200 -7.69 -27.80 33.93
CA GLN A 200 -9.01 -28.36 33.48
C GLN A 200 -10.25 -27.47 33.76
N ASP A 201 -11.20 -27.28 32.85
CA ASP A 201 -11.95 -28.16 31.96
C ASP A 201 -12.86 -27.34 31.00
N ALA A 202 -13.01 -27.85 29.79
CA ALA A 202 -14.08 -27.87 28.81
C ALA A 202 -15.21 -26.82 28.78
N THR A 203 -15.46 -26.22 27.61
CA THR A 203 -16.58 -26.62 26.74
C THR A 203 -16.48 -25.95 25.37
N ILE A 204 -16.69 -26.76 24.34
CA ILE A 204 -16.70 -26.44 22.92
C ILE A 204 -18.04 -25.79 22.57
N GLU A 205 -18.00 -24.59 21.95
CA GLU A 205 -19.04 -24.18 21.01
C GLU A 205 -18.41 -23.72 19.71
N THR A 206 -18.69 -24.47 18.68
CA THR A 206 -18.30 -24.23 17.30
C THR A 206 -19.11 -23.08 16.71
N LYS A 207 -18.43 -22.05 16.20
CA LYS A 207 -18.98 -21.06 15.28
C LYS A 207 -18.16 -21.03 14.00
N PRO A 208 -18.76 -20.75 12.83
CA PRO A 208 -18.18 -21.13 11.56
C PRO A 208 -17.00 -20.23 11.15
N ASP A 209 -16.11 -20.88 10.46
CA ASP A 209 -14.91 -20.49 9.76
C ASP A 209 -15.06 -19.15 8.99
N GLU A 210 -14.52 -18.06 9.55
CA GLU A 210 -14.10 -16.91 8.79
C GLU A 210 -12.66 -17.17 8.36
N SER A 211 -12.47 -17.50 7.08
CA SER A 211 -11.14 -17.62 6.49
C SER A 211 -10.40 -16.30 6.66
N THR A 212 -9.54 -16.22 7.65
CA THR A 212 -8.60 -15.12 7.82
C THR A 212 -7.62 -15.15 6.65
N VAL A 213 -7.78 -14.24 5.70
CA VAL A 213 -6.76 -13.96 4.70
C VAL A 213 -5.54 -13.42 5.45
N GLU A 214 -4.47 -14.20 5.47
CA GLU A 214 -3.22 -13.86 6.12
C GLU A 214 -2.50 -12.79 5.27
N THR A 215 -2.64 -11.52 5.65
CA THR A 215 -1.98 -10.40 4.98
C THR A 215 -0.62 -10.14 5.61
N SER A 216 0.39 -9.92 4.78
CA SER A 216 1.79 -9.78 5.17
C SER A 216 2.29 -8.33 5.05
N ARG A 217 3.34 -7.98 5.79
CA ARG A 217 3.90 -6.62 5.88
C ARG A 217 4.83 -6.28 4.72
N VAL A 218 5.00 -4.99 4.49
CA VAL A 218 6.05 -4.42 3.62
C VAL A 218 7.05 -3.66 4.49
N GLU A 219 8.34 -3.93 4.32
CA GLU A 219 9.42 -3.15 4.94
C GLU A 219 10.05 -2.21 3.91
N ILE A 220 10.38 -1.00 4.36
CA ILE A 220 11.03 0.01 3.54
C ILE A 220 12.54 -0.17 3.70
N THR A 221 13.25 -0.48 2.63
CA THR A 221 14.69 -0.82 2.68
C THR A 221 15.61 0.30 2.23
N ASP A 222 15.09 1.36 1.56
CA ASP A 222 15.91 2.49 1.10
C ASP A 222 15.20 3.84 1.28
N ARG A 223 15.97 4.78 1.82
CA ARG A 223 15.78 6.24 1.74
C ARG A 223 17.05 6.89 1.27
#